data_12f6f356f3cb46a55dbeffa158d1a2c6
#
_entry.id   12f6f356f3cb46a55dbeffa158d1a2c6
#
_cell.length_a   1.000
_cell.length_b   1.000
_cell.length_c   1.000
_cell.angle_alpha   90.00
_cell.angle_beta   90.00
_cell.angle_gamma   90.00
#
_symmetry.space_group_name_H-M   'P 1'
#
loop_
_entity.id
_entity.type
_entity.pdbx_description
1 polymer ?
#
loop_
_entity_poly.entity_id
_entity_poly.type
_entity_poly.pdbx_seq_one_letter_code
_entity_poly.pdbx_strand_id
1 'polypeptide(L)'
;VSFFGHVKGAFTGAVSDRVGRFETADKGTIFLDEIAETSENFQVKLLRVLQTGDFEKVGSSKTEHVNLRIIAATNKNLETEVREKKFREDLYYRLNVIKMELPPLRNRKDDIEVLIDYFVKKEANEFRISRSVYKSLKEYQWKGNVQELEAVIKRACIFAKSSRRELI
;
A
#
# COMPACT_ATOMS: atom_id res chain seq x y z
N VAL A 1 -3.40 7.64 -12.61
CA VAL A 1 -2.73 8.89 -12.18
C VAL A 1 -1.28 8.81 -12.60
N SER A 2 -0.79 9.78 -13.40
CA SER A 2 0.60 9.79 -13.85
C SER A 2 1.54 10.17 -12.71
N PHE A 3 2.46 9.30 -12.35
CA PHE A 3 3.50 9.60 -11.36
C PHE A 3 4.46 10.70 -11.84
N PHE A 4 4.77 10.69 -13.14
CA PHE A 4 5.73 11.63 -13.74
C PHE A 4 5.07 12.88 -14.32
N GLY A 5 3.73 12.96 -14.38
CA GLY A 5 3.02 14.04 -15.06
C GLY A 5 3.08 13.90 -16.59
N HIS A 6 2.43 14.82 -17.30
CA HIS A 6 2.47 14.90 -18.75
C HIS A 6 2.29 16.34 -19.22
N VAL A 7 2.76 16.60 -20.41
CA VAL A 7 2.50 17.88 -21.12
C VAL A 7 1.31 17.73 -22.05
N LYS A 8 0.67 18.84 -22.39
CA LYS A 8 -0.41 18.88 -23.37
C LYS A 8 0.04 18.24 -24.69
N GLY A 9 -0.83 17.38 -25.24
CA GLY A 9 -0.54 16.65 -26.48
C GLY A 9 0.32 15.39 -26.33
N ALA A 10 0.73 15.01 -25.12
CA ALA A 10 1.57 13.83 -24.87
C ALA A 10 0.94 12.49 -25.33
N PHE A 11 -0.38 12.41 -25.35
CA PHE A 11 -1.16 11.28 -25.82
C PHE A 11 -2.59 11.72 -26.16
N THR A 12 -3.37 10.85 -26.83
CA THR A 12 -4.78 11.13 -27.13
C THR A 12 -5.57 11.40 -25.85
N GLY A 13 -6.12 12.63 -25.71
CA GLY A 13 -6.83 13.08 -24.50
C GLY A 13 -5.99 13.91 -23.51
N ALA A 14 -4.70 14.16 -23.77
CA ALA A 14 -3.88 15.09 -22.99
C ALA A 14 -4.18 16.54 -23.37
N VAL A 15 -5.31 17.07 -22.88
CA VAL A 15 -5.80 18.42 -23.23
C VAL A 15 -5.07 19.55 -22.50
N SER A 16 -4.37 19.26 -21.40
CA SER A 16 -3.61 20.22 -20.58
C SER A 16 -2.38 19.56 -19.96
N ASP A 17 -1.45 20.39 -19.48
CA ASP A 17 -0.33 19.91 -18.65
C ASP A 17 -0.84 19.39 -17.33
N ARG A 18 -0.20 18.32 -16.81
CA ARG A 18 -0.52 17.75 -15.51
C ARG A 18 0.74 17.51 -14.69
N VAL A 19 0.76 18.04 -13.48
CA VAL A 19 1.80 17.80 -12.48
C VAL A 19 1.78 16.33 -12.03
N GLY A 20 2.96 15.72 -11.94
CA GLY A 20 3.13 14.35 -11.48
C GLY A 20 3.22 14.23 -9.95
N ARG A 21 3.06 13.00 -9.45
CA ARG A 21 3.17 12.74 -8.01
C ARG A 21 4.59 12.98 -7.48
N PHE A 22 5.62 12.70 -8.27
CA PHE A 22 7.02 12.99 -7.88
C PHE A 22 7.25 14.48 -7.68
N GLU A 23 6.78 15.30 -8.59
CA GLU A 23 6.88 16.76 -8.47
C GLU A 23 6.09 17.30 -7.27
N THR A 24 4.88 16.77 -7.04
CA THR A 24 4.06 17.15 -5.87
C THR A 24 4.70 16.76 -4.54
N ALA A 25 5.51 15.69 -4.52
CA ALA A 25 6.18 15.18 -3.33
C ALA A 25 7.59 15.76 -3.13
N ASP A 26 8.01 16.75 -3.94
CA ASP A 26 9.32 17.39 -3.80
C ASP A 26 9.55 17.91 -2.39
N LYS A 27 10.74 17.66 -1.84
CA LYS A 27 11.15 17.96 -0.44
C LYS A 27 10.32 17.22 0.63
N GLY A 28 9.53 16.24 0.22
CA GLY A 28 8.68 15.44 1.10
C GLY A 28 8.98 13.94 1.01
N THR A 29 7.93 13.15 1.21
CA THR A 29 7.99 11.69 1.15
C THR A 29 6.91 11.18 0.21
N ILE A 30 7.26 10.25 -0.68
CA ILE A 30 6.32 9.50 -1.51
C ILE A 30 6.25 8.05 -1.02
N PHE A 31 5.03 7.53 -0.90
CA PHE A 31 4.78 6.12 -0.62
C PHE A 31 4.33 5.42 -1.89
N LEU A 32 5.06 4.37 -2.29
CA LEU A 32 4.80 3.55 -3.46
C LEU A 32 4.32 2.17 -3.00
N ASP A 33 3.02 1.93 -3.08
CA ASP A 33 2.45 0.65 -2.75
C ASP A 33 2.48 -0.29 -3.96
N GLU A 34 2.56 -1.60 -3.69
CA GLU A 34 2.59 -2.67 -4.69
C GLU A 34 3.69 -2.46 -5.76
N ILE A 35 4.89 -2.06 -5.33
CA ILE A 35 5.99 -1.72 -6.26
C ILE A 35 6.36 -2.86 -7.21
N ALA A 36 6.16 -4.11 -6.81
CA ALA A 36 6.40 -5.29 -7.65
C ALA A 36 5.43 -5.42 -8.83
N GLU A 37 4.27 -4.74 -8.78
CA GLU A 37 3.27 -4.77 -9.87
C GLU A 37 3.53 -3.69 -10.95
N THR A 38 4.61 -2.94 -10.82
CA THR A 38 4.91 -1.84 -11.74
C THR A 38 5.48 -2.33 -13.06
N SER A 39 5.17 -1.62 -14.14
CA SER A 39 5.72 -1.92 -15.46
C SER A 39 7.23 -1.65 -15.53
N GLU A 40 7.91 -2.33 -16.44
CA GLU A 40 9.35 -2.15 -16.66
C GLU A 40 9.70 -0.68 -16.97
N ASN A 41 8.91 0.00 -17.78
CA ASN A 41 9.13 1.42 -18.09
C ASN A 41 9.02 2.31 -16.82
N PHE A 42 8.10 2.00 -15.91
CA PHE A 42 8.02 2.71 -14.64
C PHE A 42 9.26 2.43 -13.79
N GLN A 43 9.72 1.18 -13.71
CA GLN A 43 10.91 0.79 -12.96
C GLN A 43 12.17 1.52 -13.45
N VAL A 44 12.35 1.65 -14.78
CA VAL A 44 13.47 2.42 -15.38
C VAL A 44 13.44 3.89 -14.97
N LYS A 45 12.27 4.52 -15.04
CA LYS A 45 12.12 5.93 -14.65
C LYS A 45 12.30 6.14 -13.15
N LEU A 46 11.77 5.23 -12.33
CA LEU A 46 11.94 5.27 -10.88
C LEU A 46 13.41 5.12 -10.48
N LEU A 47 14.15 4.25 -11.14
CA LEU A 47 15.60 4.11 -10.91
C LEU A 47 16.33 5.43 -11.14
N ARG A 48 16.01 6.17 -12.20
CA ARG A 48 16.60 7.50 -12.47
C ARG A 48 16.28 8.50 -11.37
N VAL A 49 15.02 8.55 -10.90
CA VAL A 49 14.64 9.38 -9.75
C VAL A 49 15.43 9.01 -8.49
N LEU A 50 15.62 7.72 -8.21
CA LEU A 50 16.38 7.26 -7.04
C LEU A 50 17.88 7.55 -7.13
N GLN A 51 18.45 7.59 -8.34
CA GLN A 51 19.88 7.82 -8.55
C GLN A 51 20.25 9.29 -8.53
N THR A 52 19.51 10.11 -9.27
CA THR A 52 19.85 11.51 -9.53
C THR A 52 18.78 12.51 -9.10
N GLY A 53 17.57 12.06 -8.76
CA GLY A 53 16.42 12.94 -8.55
C GLY A 53 15.75 13.41 -9.85
N ASP A 54 16.22 12.96 -11.01
CA ASP A 54 15.79 13.48 -12.31
C ASP A 54 14.70 12.62 -12.93
N PHE A 55 13.76 13.27 -13.59
CA PHE A 55 12.75 12.63 -14.41
C PHE A 55 12.25 13.55 -15.52
N GLU A 56 11.51 12.99 -16.47
CA GLU A 56 10.87 13.71 -17.55
C GLU A 56 9.37 13.44 -17.55
N LYS A 57 8.56 14.50 -17.75
CA LYS A 57 7.12 14.37 -17.97
C LYS A 57 6.84 13.60 -19.26
N VAL A 58 5.74 12.89 -19.31
CA VAL A 58 5.33 12.18 -20.53
C VAL A 58 5.09 13.22 -21.65
N GLY A 59 5.73 13.01 -22.80
CA GLY A 59 5.67 13.92 -23.95
C GLY A 59 6.62 15.11 -23.87
N SER A 60 7.51 15.17 -22.88
CA SER A 60 8.52 16.23 -22.74
C SER A 60 9.92 15.62 -22.66
N SER A 61 10.90 16.31 -23.26
CA SER A 61 12.33 16.03 -23.08
C SER A 61 12.98 16.94 -22.03
N LYS A 62 12.20 17.81 -21.38
CA LYS A 62 12.70 18.66 -20.30
C LYS A 62 12.90 17.83 -19.04
N THR A 63 14.13 17.84 -18.52
CA THR A 63 14.46 17.20 -17.25
C THR A 63 13.95 18.08 -16.10
N GLU A 64 13.17 17.47 -15.21
CA GLU A 64 12.76 18.03 -13.91
C GLU A 64 13.56 17.35 -12.82
N HIS A 65 13.84 18.06 -11.73
CA HIS A 65 14.60 17.55 -10.60
C HIS A 65 13.76 17.60 -9.31
N VAL A 66 13.84 16.54 -8.51
CA VAL A 66 13.16 16.44 -7.20
C VAL A 66 14.11 15.88 -6.15
N ASN A 67 13.95 16.34 -4.93
CA ASN A 67 14.62 15.81 -3.76
C ASN A 67 13.56 15.28 -2.79
N LEU A 68 13.37 13.96 -2.73
CA LEU A 68 12.32 13.34 -1.92
C LEU A 68 12.77 12.03 -1.29
N ARG A 69 12.09 11.65 -0.22
CA ARG A 69 12.22 10.32 0.38
C ARG A 69 11.25 9.35 -0.27
N ILE A 70 11.72 8.15 -0.62
CA ILE A 70 10.87 7.09 -1.15
C ILE A 70 10.70 6.00 -0.10
N ILE A 71 9.45 5.60 0.14
CA ILE A 71 9.07 4.42 0.90
C ILE A 71 8.30 3.53 -0.08
N ALA A 72 8.78 2.30 -0.28
CA ALA A 72 8.12 1.33 -1.16
C ALA A 72 7.58 0.16 -0.34
N ALA A 73 6.42 -0.35 -0.72
CA ALA A 73 5.81 -1.54 -0.13
C ALA A 73 5.45 -2.56 -1.21
N THR A 74 5.48 -3.83 -0.84
CA THR A 74 5.02 -4.93 -1.69
C THR A 74 4.62 -6.13 -0.83
N ASN A 75 3.67 -6.90 -1.32
CA ASN A 75 3.29 -8.19 -0.76
C ASN A 75 4.04 -9.37 -1.42
N LYS A 76 4.85 -9.11 -2.46
CA LYS A 76 5.65 -10.11 -3.17
C LYS A 76 7.08 -10.16 -2.66
N ASN A 77 7.72 -11.32 -2.84
CA ASN A 77 9.16 -11.45 -2.62
C ASN A 77 9.92 -10.87 -3.82
N LEU A 78 10.53 -9.68 -3.64
CA LEU A 78 11.26 -8.99 -4.71
C LEU A 78 12.44 -9.79 -5.25
N GLU A 79 13.13 -10.59 -4.43
CA GLU A 79 14.24 -11.45 -4.89
C GLU A 79 13.74 -12.51 -5.88
N THR A 80 12.54 -13.02 -5.66
CA THR A 80 11.89 -13.95 -6.59
C THR A 80 11.49 -13.23 -7.88
N GLU A 81 10.89 -12.03 -7.78
CA GLU A 81 10.51 -11.22 -8.94
C GLU A 81 11.74 -10.83 -9.80
N VAL A 82 12.90 -10.57 -9.16
CA VAL A 82 14.19 -10.34 -9.87
C VAL A 82 14.66 -11.59 -10.60
N ARG A 83 14.64 -12.75 -9.94
CA ARG A 83 15.01 -14.03 -10.58
C ARG A 83 14.13 -14.37 -11.78
N GLU A 84 12.86 -14.04 -11.70
CA GLU A 84 11.87 -14.22 -12.77
C GLU A 84 11.90 -13.10 -13.82
N LYS A 85 12.83 -12.14 -13.71
CA LYS A 85 12.97 -10.98 -14.60
C LYS A 85 11.72 -10.09 -14.70
N LYS A 86 10.86 -10.12 -13.68
CA LYS A 86 9.68 -9.26 -13.55
C LYS A 86 10.01 -7.94 -12.85
N PHE A 87 11.10 -7.92 -12.09
CA PHE A 87 11.59 -6.75 -11.40
C PHE A 87 13.08 -6.57 -11.70
N ARG A 88 13.50 -5.33 -11.92
CA ARG A 88 14.91 -5.02 -12.25
C ARG A 88 15.80 -5.17 -11.03
N GLU A 89 16.91 -5.83 -11.20
CA GLU A 89 17.92 -6.08 -10.16
C GLU A 89 18.56 -4.77 -9.65
N ASP A 90 18.84 -3.83 -10.55
CA ASP A 90 19.45 -2.54 -10.20
C ASP A 90 18.49 -1.69 -9.33
N LEU A 91 17.20 -1.70 -9.63
CA LEU A 91 16.17 -1.04 -8.84
C LEU A 91 16.00 -1.72 -7.47
N TYR A 92 16.03 -3.06 -7.42
CA TYR A 92 15.95 -3.81 -6.17
C TYR A 92 17.04 -3.38 -5.19
N TYR A 93 18.31 -3.36 -5.62
CA TYR A 93 19.42 -2.94 -4.74
C TYR A 93 19.33 -1.47 -4.32
N ARG A 94 18.75 -0.62 -5.14
CA ARG A 94 18.58 0.79 -4.79
C ARG A 94 17.45 1.05 -3.80
N LEU A 95 16.38 0.24 -3.83
CA LEU A 95 15.27 0.30 -2.89
C LEU A 95 15.58 -0.43 -1.57
N ASN A 96 16.27 -1.55 -1.63
CA ASN A 96 16.50 -2.45 -0.49
C ASN A 96 17.64 -1.99 0.43
N VAL A 97 17.64 -0.71 0.84
CA VAL A 97 18.61 -0.15 1.78
C VAL A 97 18.21 -0.48 3.23
N ILE A 98 16.93 -0.33 3.54
CA ILE A 98 16.35 -0.69 4.85
C ILE A 98 15.11 -1.51 4.58
N LYS A 99 15.15 -2.80 4.92
CA LYS A 99 14.03 -3.73 4.78
C LYS A 99 13.29 -3.85 6.09
N MET A 100 11.97 -3.65 6.06
CA MET A 100 11.07 -3.91 7.17
C MET A 100 10.07 -4.98 6.75
N GLU A 101 10.00 -6.07 7.50
CA GLU A 101 9.03 -7.13 7.27
C GLU A 101 7.88 -7.01 8.28
N LEU A 102 6.68 -6.88 7.78
CA LEU A 102 5.47 -6.90 8.60
C LEU A 102 4.99 -8.36 8.71
N PRO A 103 5.04 -8.97 9.91
CA PRO A 103 4.56 -10.33 10.07
C PRO A 103 3.05 -10.40 9.82
N PRO A 104 2.54 -11.51 9.25
CA PRO A 104 1.11 -11.71 9.08
C PRO A 104 0.38 -11.75 10.43
N LEU A 105 -0.90 -11.40 10.43
CA LEU A 105 -1.70 -11.24 11.66
C LEU A 105 -1.69 -12.49 12.55
N ARG A 106 -1.69 -13.69 11.96
CA ARG A 106 -1.58 -14.97 12.69
C ARG A 106 -0.31 -15.13 13.53
N ASN A 107 0.75 -14.37 13.21
CA ASN A 107 2.03 -14.38 13.94
C ASN A 107 2.13 -13.27 15.00
N ARG A 108 1.12 -12.38 15.06
CA ARG A 108 1.01 -11.30 16.05
C ARG A 108 -0.37 -11.32 16.72
N LYS A 109 -0.66 -12.44 17.37
CA LYS A 109 -1.98 -12.74 17.94
C LYS A 109 -2.43 -11.74 19.02
N ASP A 110 -1.50 -11.09 19.67
CA ASP A 110 -1.82 -10.10 20.72
C ASP A 110 -2.40 -8.81 20.11
N ASP A 111 -2.06 -8.49 18.87
CA ASP A 111 -2.65 -7.35 18.16
C ASP A 111 -4.12 -7.59 17.79
N ILE A 112 -4.56 -8.86 17.72
CA ILE A 112 -5.92 -9.21 17.28
C ILE A 112 -6.96 -8.60 18.22
N GLU A 113 -6.78 -8.69 19.54
CA GLU A 113 -7.73 -8.12 20.50
C GLU A 113 -7.84 -6.61 20.36
N VAL A 114 -6.69 -5.93 20.26
CA VAL A 114 -6.63 -4.48 20.09
C VAL A 114 -7.32 -4.03 18.79
N LEU A 115 -7.09 -4.79 17.71
CA LEU A 115 -7.72 -4.52 16.42
C LEU A 115 -9.24 -4.76 16.45
N ILE A 116 -9.69 -5.82 17.11
CA ILE A 116 -11.12 -6.10 17.30
C ILE A 116 -11.79 -4.93 18.02
N ASP A 117 -11.23 -4.51 19.16
CA ASP A 117 -11.78 -3.41 19.95
C ASP A 117 -11.82 -2.11 19.13
N TYR A 118 -10.77 -1.83 18.37
CA TYR A 118 -10.71 -0.69 17.49
C TYR A 118 -11.81 -0.73 16.40
N PHE A 119 -11.97 -1.86 15.71
CA PHE A 119 -12.98 -1.98 14.64
C PHE A 119 -14.41 -1.96 15.18
N VAL A 120 -14.67 -2.64 16.31
CA VAL A 120 -16.00 -2.56 16.95
C VAL A 120 -16.33 -1.12 17.35
N LYS A 121 -15.39 -0.41 17.98
CA LYS A 121 -15.59 1.00 18.35
C LYS A 121 -15.81 1.89 17.13
N LYS A 122 -15.12 1.64 16.04
CA LYS A 122 -15.28 2.38 14.78
C LYS A 122 -16.66 2.18 14.15
N GLU A 123 -17.20 0.96 14.20
CA GLU A 123 -18.49 0.61 13.57
C GLU A 123 -19.71 0.87 14.49
N ALA A 124 -19.55 0.64 15.80
CA ALA A 124 -20.62 0.81 16.76
C ALA A 124 -20.10 0.82 18.20
N ASN A 125 -20.09 1.97 18.85
CA ASN A 125 -19.61 2.12 20.24
C ASN A 125 -20.38 1.32 21.31
N GLU A 126 -21.55 0.79 20.98
CA GLU A 126 -22.47 0.14 21.91
C GLU A 126 -22.33 -1.39 21.98
N PHE A 127 -21.57 -2.02 21.06
CA PHE A 127 -21.42 -3.47 21.03
C PHE A 127 -20.28 -3.95 21.91
N ARG A 128 -20.50 -5.09 22.56
CA ARG A 128 -19.50 -5.82 23.32
C ARG A 128 -19.32 -7.20 22.71
N ILE A 129 -18.09 -7.68 22.72
CA ILE A 129 -17.74 -9.02 22.26
C ILE A 129 -17.51 -9.92 23.47
N SER A 130 -18.04 -11.15 23.43
CA SER A 130 -17.82 -12.13 24.48
C SER A 130 -16.38 -12.68 24.45
N ARG A 131 -15.88 -13.12 25.63
CA ARG A 131 -14.53 -13.72 25.74
C ARG A 131 -14.35 -14.96 24.86
N SER A 132 -15.39 -15.74 24.64
CA SER A 132 -15.34 -16.91 23.77
C SER A 132 -15.08 -16.54 22.32
N VAL A 133 -15.68 -15.45 21.84
CA VAL A 133 -15.45 -14.93 20.47
C VAL A 133 -14.03 -14.42 20.30
N TYR A 134 -13.49 -13.66 21.28
CA TYR A 134 -12.07 -13.26 21.24
C TYR A 134 -11.14 -14.46 21.09
N LYS A 135 -11.36 -15.53 21.86
CA LYS A 135 -10.56 -16.76 21.77
C LYS A 135 -10.62 -17.37 20.37
N SER A 136 -11.81 -17.51 19.80
CA SER A 136 -12.00 -18.07 18.46
C SER A 136 -11.33 -17.21 17.38
N LEU A 137 -11.44 -15.89 17.48
CA LEU A 137 -10.82 -14.96 16.53
C LEU A 137 -9.28 -14.99 16.63
N LYS A 138 -8.70 -15.18 17.83
CA LYS A 138 -7.26 -15.33 18.00
C LYS A 138 -6.68 -16.60 17.37
N GLU A 139 -7.47 -17.66 17.31
CA GLU A 139 -7.05 -18.96 16.77
C GLU A 139 -7.19 -19.04 15.25
N TYR A 140 -7.94 -18.13 14.65
CA TYR A 140 -8.19 -18.14 13.21
C TYR A 140 -6.94 -17.69 12.42
N GLN A 141 -6.77 -18.23 11.21
CA GLN A 141 -5.54 -18.07 10.40
C GLN A 141 -5.39 -16.72 9.73
N TRP A 142 -6.44 -15.95 9.57
CA TRP A 142 -6.45 -14.61 8.99
C TRP A 142 -5.59 -14.51 7.71
N LYS A 143 -5.91 -15.30 6.69
CA LYS A 143 -5.18 -15.31 5.41
C LYS A 143 -5.18 -13.94 4.75
N GLY A 144 -6.28 -13.19 4.86
CA GLY A 144 -6.41 -11.80 4.41
C GLY A 144 -5.98 -10.76 5.45
N ASN A 145 -5.28 -11.20 6.53
CA ASN A 145 -4.71 -10.34 7.56
C ASN A 145 -5.73 -9.36 8.17
N VAL A 146 -5.31 -8.12 8.41
CA VAL A 146 -6.12 -7.06 9.05
C VAL A 146 -7.37 -6.72 8.24
N GLN A 147 -7.29 -6.77 6.91
CA GLN A 147 -8.44 -6.48 6.04
C GLN A 147 -9.56 -7.51 6.19
N GLU A 148 -9.20 -8.79 6.32
CA GLU A 148 -10.16 -9.87 6.56
C GLU A 148 -10.82 -9.70 7.92
N LEU A 149 -10.03 -9.42 8.96
CA LEU A 149 -10.54 -9.16 10.31
C LEU A 149 -11.51 -7.97 10.31
N GLU A 150 -11.14 -6.83 9.73
CA GLU A 150 -12.00 -5.66 9.62
C GLU A 150 -13.33 -5.99 8.93
N ALA A 151 -13.28 -6.71 7.81
CA ALA A 151 -14.47 -7.10 7.06
C ALA A 151 -15.39 -8.04 7.86
N VAL A 152 -14.83 -8.96 8.64
CA VAL A 152 -15.59 -9.86 9.52
C VAL A 152 -16.29 -9.09 10.63
N ILE A 153 -15.56 -8.22 11.34
CA ILE A 153 -16.13 -7.40 12.42
C ILE A 153 -17.21 -6.45 11.87
N LYS A 154 -16.96 -5.79 10.75
CA LYS A 154 -17.94 -4.91 10.12
C LYS A 154 -19.24 -5.63 9.78
N ARG A 155 -19.15 -6.83 9.18
CA ARG A 155 -20.33 -7.67 8.91
C ARG A 155 -21.07 -8.04 10.17
N ALA A 156 -20.35 -8.48 11.21
CA ALA A 156 -20.95 -8.85 12.48
C ALA A 156 -21.72 -7.65 13.12
N CYS A 157 -21.13 -6.46 13.11
CA CYS A 157 -21.77 -5.24 13.59
C CYS A 157 -23.06 -4.90 12.80
N ILE A 158 -23.05 -5.05 11.47
CA ILE A 158 -24.22 -4.82 10.61
C ILE A 158 -25.34 -5.82 10.99
N PHE A 159 -25.03 -7.10 11.13
CA PHE A 159 -26.02 -8.11 11.53
C PHE A 159 -26.57 -7.88 12.93
N ALA A 160 -25.71 -7.49 13.89
CA ALA A 160 -26.18 -7.17 15.23
C ALA A 160 -27.13 -5.96 15.25
N LYS A 161 -26.82 -4.91 14.51
CA LYS A 161 -27.72 -3.74 14.34
C LYS A 161 -29.07 -4.13 13.75
N SER A 162 -29.08 -4.95 12.69
CA SER A 162 -30.31 -5.37 12.02
C SER A 162 -31.17 -6.31 12.89
N SER A 163 -30.55 -7.11 13.74
CA SER A 163 -31.23 -8.09 14.59
C SER A 163 -31.62 -7.54 15.98
N ARG A 164 -31.26 -6.28 16.33
CA ARG A 164 -31.35 -5.73 17.70
C ARG A 164 -30.80 -6.68 18.79
N ARG A 165 -29.82 -7.51 18.43
CA ARG A 165 -29.18 -8.48 19.32
C ARG A 165 -27.77 -7.98 19.64
N GLU A 166 -27.34 -8.25 20.88
CA GLU A 166 -25.93 -8.10 21.24
C GLU A 166 -25.08 -9.08 20.40
N LEU A 167 -23.87 -8.66 20.08
CA LEU A 167 -22.85 -9.56 19.51
C LEU A 167 -22.45 -10.55 20.62
N ILE A 168 -23.03 -11.72 20.60
CA ILE A 168 -22.71 -12.83 21.52
C ILE A 168 -21.53 -13.61 20.95
#